data_a109e7157804be4428e5ffbe436321fc
#
_entry.id   a109e7157804be4428e5ffbe436321fc
#
_cell.length_a   1.000
_cell.length_b   1.000
_cell.length_c   1.000
_cell.angle_alpha   90.00
_cell.angle_beta   90.00
_cell.angle_gamma   90.00
#
_symmetry.space_group_name_H-M   'P 1'
#
loop_
_entity.id
_entity.type
_entity.pdbx_description
1 polymer ?
#
loop_
_entity_poly.entity_id
_entity_poly.type
_entity_poly.pdbx_seq_one_letter_code
_entity_poly.pdbx_strand_id
1 'polypeptide(L)'
;FKIMKKILQVTILFSLLTVGSFAQKQQQILPADQEIPLKYGADRLGKRSDAAMKKFRDNRLGAFIHWGLYAIPGGEWNGKMYNGAAEWLKSWAKVPADEWLRLMDQWNPEKFNAKVWAKMARKMGVKYVKITTKHHEGFCLWPSKYSNYTVAQTPYKKDILGELVKAYNDEGIDVHFYFSVMDWSHPDYRYDIKSKDDEVAFARFLEFTDNQLKELATRYPTVKDFWFDGTWDASIKKNGWWTAHAEQMLKDLLPGVTINSRLRADDYGKRHFDSNGHLMGDYESGYERRLPDPVKDLKVTRWDWEACMTLPENQWGYHKDWSLSYVKTPLE
;
A
#
# COMPACT_ATOMS: atom_id res chain seq x y z
N PHE A 1 23.85 -14.11 58.86
CA PHE A 1 23.03 -12.86 58.87
C PHE A 1 23.58 -11.79 57.94
N LYS A 2 24.91 -11.61 57.83
CA LYS A 2 25.52 -10.64 56.91
C LYS A 2 25.46 -11.04 55.42
N ILE A 3 25.45 -12.33 55.10
CA ILE A 3 25.38 -12.85 53.73
C ILE A 3 23.94 -12.71 53.15
N MET A 4 22.92 -12.95 53.98
CA MET A 4 21.53 -12.75 53.54
C MET A 4 21.16 -11.30 53.25
N LYS A 5 21.73 -10.31 53.95
CA LYS A 5 21.51 -8.89 53.66
C LYS A 5 22.13 -8.46 52.33
N LYS A 6 23.27 -9.03 51.90
CA LYS A 6 23.89 -8.73 50.60
C LYS A 6 23.12 -9.33 49.44
N ILE A 7 22.53 -10.52 49.58
CA ILE A 7 21.71 -11.15 48.55
C ILE A 7 20.41 -10.36 48.35
N LEU A 8 19.79 -9.89 49.45
CA LEU A 8 18.56 -9.10 49.36
C LEU A 8 18.78 -7.71 48.71
N GLN A 9 19.93 -7.10 48.95
CA GLN A 9 20.26 -5.80 48.30
C GLN A 9 20.59 -5.94 46.81
N VAL A 10 21.20 -7.03 46.36
CA VAL A 10 21.47 -7.31 44.95
C VAL A 10 20.18 -7.67 44.22
N THR A 11 19.26 -8.39 44.82
CA THR A 11 17.98 -8.77 44.23
C THR A 11 17.05 -7.56 44.08
N ILE A 12 17.06 -6.61 45.03
CA ILE A 12 16.28 -5.37 44.93
C ILE A 12 16.89 -4.39 43.89
N LEU A 13 18.22 -4.41 43.73
CA LEU A 13 18.87 -3.58 42.71
C LEU A 13 18.62 -4.08 41.27
N PHE A 14 18.53 -5.42 41.09
CA PHE A 14 18.20 -6.05 39.79
C PHE A 14 16.71 -5.89 39.43
N SER A 15 15.81 -5.91 40.41
CA SER A 15 14.38 -5.68 40.14
C SER A 15 14.03 -4.21 39.86
N LEU A 16 14.87 -3.25 40.31
CA LEU A 16 14.70 -1.84 39.96
C LEU A 16 15.30 -1.45 38.59
N LEU A 17 16.23 -2.27 38.06
CA LEU A 17 16.80 -2.05 36.73
C LEU A 17 15.96 -2.68 35.58
N THR A 18 15.04 -3.57 35.89
CA THR A 18 14.17 -4.20 34.88
C THR A 18 12.79 -3.51 34.75
N VAL A 19 12.42 -2.63 35.65
CA VAL A 19 11.17 -1.83 35.58
C VAL A 19 11.38 -0.50 34.86
N GLY A 20 12.63 -0.11 34.58
CA GLY A 20 12.97 1.16 33.96
C GLY A 20 12.92 1.21 32.43
N SER A 21 12.64 0.09 31.73
CA SER A 21 12.75 0.02 30.27
C SER A 21 11.41 -0.01 29.50
N PHE A 22 10.29 0.03 30.18
CA PHE A 22 8.97 0.18 29.60
C PHE A 22 8.24 1.45 30.04
N ALA A 23 8.97 2.55 30.22
CA ALA A 23 8.33 3.84 30.08
C ALA A 23 8.06 4.01 28.58
N GLN A 24 6.88 3.58 28.12
CA GLN A 24 6.29 4.10 26.90
C GLN A 24 6.52 5.62 26.96
N LYS A 25 7.37 6.14 26.07
CA LYS A 25 7.46 7.58 25.84
C LYS A 25 6.04 7.99 25.52
N GLN A 26 5.36 8.64 26.45
CA GLN A 26 4.11 9.31 26.12
C GLN A 26 4.45 10.25 24.98
N GLN A 27 4.00 9.88 23.80
CA GLN A 27 4.23 10.68 22.62
C GLN A 27 3.47 11.97 22.81
N GLN A 28 4.17 13.08 22.71
CA GLN A 28 3.56 14.39 22.86
C GLN A 28 2.55 14.57 21.72
N ILE A 29 1.27 14.59 22.06
CA ILE A 29 0.18 14.81 21.12
C ILE A 29 0.23 16.27 20.68
N LEU A 30 0.61 16.51 19.43
CA LEU A 30 0.60 17.84 18.83
C LEU A 30 -0.80 18.16 18.32
N PRO A 31 -1.22 19.44 18.31
CA PRO A 31 -2.44 19.83 17.62
C PRO A 31 -2.43 19.42 16.16
N ALA A 32 -3.57 18.94 15.65
CA ALA A 32 -3.68 18.37 14.31
C ALA A 32 -3.44 19.36 13.16
N ASP A 33 -3.48 20.64 13.43
CA ASP A 33 -3.21 21.74 12.50
C ASP A 33 -1.77 22.22 12.49
N GLN A 34 -0.91 21.73 13.40
CA GLN A 34 0.50 22.05 13.39
C GLN A 34 1.26 21.32 12.30
N GLU A 35 2.14 22.02 11.62
CA GLU A 35 3.15 21.40 10.78
C GLU A 35 4.28 20.85 11.66
N ILE A 36 4.75 19.65 11.31
CA ILE A 36 5.85 19.00 12.02
C ILE A 36 6.98 18.67 11.05
N PRO A 37 8.25 18.68 11.54
CA PRO A 37 9.36 18.17 10.76
C PRO A 37 9.15 16.70 10.38
N LEU A 38 9.84 16.24 9.35
CA LEU A 38 9.84 14.83 9.00
C LEU A 38 10.29 13.98 10.18
N LYS A 39 9.41 13.11 10.64
CA LYS A 39 9.68 12.03 11.61
C LYS A 39 9.15 10.74 11.07
N TYR A 40 9.80 9.66 11.43
CA TYR A 40 9.33 8.34 11.11
C TYR A 40 8.26 7.90 12.11
N GLY A 41 7.42 6.98 11.65
CA GLY A 41 6.32 6.47 12.45
C GLY A 41 5.02 7.20 12.27
N ALA A 42 4.02 6.60 12.79
CA ALA A 42 2.65 6.88 12.50
C ALA A 42 2.00 7.98 13.32
N ASP A 43 2.59 8.32 14.42
CA ASP A 43 1.94 9.21 15.39
C ASP A 43 2.16 10.68 15.06
N ARG A 44 2.14 10.98 13.79
CA ARG A 44 2.26 12.33 13.27
C ARG A 44 0.93 13.05 13.41
N LEU A 45 0.94 14.12 14.13
CA LEU A 45 -0.23 14.90 14.51
C LEU A 45 -0.23 16.28 13.85
N GLY A 46 0.04 16.33 12.57
CA GLY A 46 0.05 17.56 11.81
C GLY A 46 0.59 17.33 10.41
N LYS A 47 0.61 18.39 9.60
CA LYS A 47 1.15 18.31 8.25
C LYS A 47 2.68 18.27 8.30
N ARG A 48 3.26 17.40 7.50
CA ARG A 48 4.70 17.43 7.27
C ARG A 48 5.08 18.67 6.46
N SER A 49 6.13 19.35 6.89
CA SER A 49 6.68 20.56 6.24
C SER A 49 7.93 20.28 5.38
N ASP A 50 8.36 19.03 5.28
CA ASP A 50 9.55 18.64 4.53
C ASP A 50 9.37 18.72 3.00
N ALA A 51 10.49 18.66 2.27
CA ALA A 51 10.52 18.79 0.82
C ALA A 51 9.68 17.71 0.09
N ALA A 52 9.55 16.49 0.65
CA ALA A 52 8.77 15.41 0.03
C ALA A 52 7.28 15.74 0.05
N MET A 53 6.74 16.20 1.19
CA MET A 53 5.34 16.62 1.27
C MET A 53 5.06 17.92 0.54
N LYS A 54 6.02 18.84 0.49
CA LYS A 54 5.90 20.00 -0.40
C LYS A 54 5.73 19.55 -1.85
N LYS A 55 6.57 18.62 -2.31
CA LYS A 55 6.47 18.08 -3.67
C LYS A 55 5.16 17.34 -3.91
N PHE A 56 4.68 16.56 -2.94
CA PHE A 56 3.38 15.90 -2.99
C PHE A 56 2.25 16.91 -3.26
N ARG A 57 2.23 18.05 -2.54
CA ARG A 57 1.23 19.12 -2.73
C ARG A 57 1.37 19.80 -4.10
N ASP A 58 2.59 19.96 -4.61
CA ASP A 58 2.86 20.62 -5.89
C ASP A 58 2.52 19.73 -7.09
N ASN A 59 2.57 18.40 -6.93
CA ASN A 59 2.36 17.44 -8.02
C ASN A 59 0.92 17.42 -8.54
N ARG A 60 -0.08 17.53 -7.71
CA ARG A 60 -1.53 17.66 -7.99
C ARG A 60 -2.16 16.61 -8.91
N LEU A 61 -1.62 16.39 -10.11
CA LEU A 61 -2.17 15.47 -11.11
C LEU A 61 -1.29 14.22 -11.24
N GLY A 62 -1.88 13.06 -10.96
CA GLY A 62 -1.26 11.74 -11.15
C GLY A 62 -2.06 10.86 -12.10
N ALA A 63 -1.41 9.85 -12.65
CA ALA A 63 -2.04 8.73 -13.32
C ALA A 63 -1.99 7.49 -12.44
N PHE A 64 -3.06 6.70 -12.42
CA PHE A 64 -3.12 5.44 -11.70
C PHE A 64 -3.22 4.27 -12.69
N ILE A 65 -2.26 3.37 -12.70
CA ILE A 65 -2.20 2.21 -13.59
C ILE A 65 -2.52 0.96 -12.77
N HIS A 66 -3.66 0.33 -13.07
CA HIS A 66 -4.02 -0.98 -12.57
C HIS A 66 -3.71 -2.03 -13.61
N TRP A 67 -2.73 -2.89 -13.34
CA TRP A 67 -2.33 -3.94 -14.25
C TRP A 67 -1.90 -5.19 -13.48
N GLY A 68 -2.43 -6.35 -13.87
CA GLY A 68 -2.22 -7.65 -13.24
C GLY A 68 -2.81 -8.75 -14.10
N LEU A 69 -2.82 -9.99 -13.60
CA LEU A 69 -3.39 -11.13 -14.33
C LEU A 69 -4.86 -10.92 -14.72
N TYR A 70 -5.61 -10.16 -13.91
CA TYR A 70 -7.01 -9.80 -14.19
C TYR A 70 -7.23 -9.09 -15.52
N ALA A 71 -6.18 -8.49 -16.10
CA ALA A 71 -6.27 -7.85 -17.42
C ALA A 71 -6.42 -8.89 -18.57
N ILE A 72 -6.05 -10.15 -18.34
CA ILE A 72 -6.19 -11.23 -19.33
C ILE A 72 -7.65 -11.62 -19.50
N PRO A 73 -8.38 -12.05 -18.45
CA PRO A 73 -9.79 -12.35 -18.56
C PRO A 73 -10.65 -11.09 -18.76
N GLY A 74 -10.21 -9.93 -18.28
CA GLY A 74 -10.89 -8.66 -18.52
C GLY A 74 -12.37 -8.65 -18.12
N GLY A 75 -12.71 -9.19 -16.95
CA GLY A 75 -14.09 -9.25 -16.46
C GLY A 75 -14.90 -10.47 -16.87
N GLU A 76 -14.35 -11.38 -17.71
CA GLU A 76 -15.02 -12.61 -18.15
C GLU A 76 -14.36 -13.84 -17.55
N TRP A 77 -15.17 -14.79 -17.06
CA TRP A 77 -14.68 -16.08 -16.57
C TRP A 77 -15.62 -17.21 -16.98
N ASN A 78 -15.07 -18.26 -17.65
CA ASN A 78 -15.83 -19.41 -18.14
C ASN A 78 -17.09 -19.03 -18.94
N GLY A 79 -16.96 -18.06 -19.86
CA GLY A 79 -18.03 -17.59 -20.72
C GLY A 79 -19.07 -16.69 -20.03
N LYS A 80 -18.87 -16.37 -18.75
CA LYS A 80 -19.73 -15.46 -17.99
C LYS A 80 -19.04 -14.10 -17.82
N MET A 81 -19.73 -13.03 -18.22
CA MET A 81 -19.31 -11.66 -17.97
C MET A 81 -19.75 -11.21 -16.57
N TYR A 82 -18.86 -10.51 -15.87
CA TYR A 82 -19.09 -9.94 -14.54
C TYR A 82 -19.05 -8.41 -14.66
N ASN A 83 -20.12 -7.74 -14.29
CA ASN A 83 -20.29 -6.29 -14.45
C ASN A 83 -19.60 -5.44 -13.38
N GLY A 84 -18.73 -6.02 -12.58
CA GLY A 84 -17.96 -5.29 -11.57
C GLY A 84 -16.55 -4.95 -12.04
N ALA A 85 -15.72 -4.44 -11.14
CA ALA A 85 -14.32 -4.13 -11.41
C ALA A 85 -13.53 -5.40 -11.75
N ALA A 86 -12.88 -5.41 -12.92
CA ALA A 86 -12.20 -6.60 -13.44
C ALA A 86 -11.10 -7.14 -12.51
N GLU A 87 -10.46 -6.27 -11.75
CA GLU A 87 -9.43 -6.64 -10.76
C GLU A 87 -9.99 -7.42 -9.57
N TRP A 88 -11.32 -7.45 -9.39
CA TRP A 88 -12.02 -8.25 -8.39
C TRP A 88 -12.59 -9.57 -8.93
N LEU A 89 -12.43 -9.84 -10.21
CA LEU A 89 -13.01 -11.00 -10.89
C LEU A 89 -12.69 -12.33 -10.18
N LYS A 90 -11.44 -12.54 -9.76
CA LYS A 90 -11.03 -13.73 -9.00
C LYS A 90 -11.94 -13.99 -7.79
N SER A 91 -12.24 -12.95 -7.03
CA SER A 91 -13.07 -13.02 -5.84
C SER A 91 -14.55 -13.26 -6.19
N TRP A 92 -15.11 -12.51 -7.13
CA TRP A 92 -16.52 -12.63 -7.50
C TRP A 92 -16.85 -13.95 -8.20
N ALA A 93 -15.97 -14.40 -9.06
CA ALA A 93 -16.12 -15.70 -9.74
C ALA A 93 -15.69 -16.87 -8.83
N LYS A 94 -15.16 -16.58 -7.62
CA LYS A 94 -14.65 -17.57 -6.66
C LYS A 94 -13.63 -18.53 -7.28
N VAL A 95 -12.72 -17.98 -8.11
CA VAL A 95 -11.71 -18.77 -8.80
C VAL A 95 -10.66 -19.25 -7.81
N PRO A 96 -10.37 -20.57 -7.76
CA PRO A 96 -9.28 -21.09 -6.94
C PRO A 96 -7.93 -20.45 -7.29
N ALA A 97 -7.05 -20.34 -6.30
CA ALA A 97 -5.77 -19.65 -6.49
C ALA A 97 -4.91 -20.32 -7.57
N ASP A 98 -4.83 -21.66 -7.58
CA ASP A 98 -4.06 -22.43 -8.54
C ASP A 98 -4.60 -22.29 -9.97
N GLU A 99 -5.92 -22.23 -10.16
CA GLU A 99 -6.55 -21.99 -11.45
C GLU A 99 -6.28 -20.57 -11.94
N TRP A 100 -6.43 -19.57 -11.07
CA TRP A 100 -6.16 -18.18 -11.41
C TRP A 100 -4.71 -17.94 -11.81
N LEU A 101 -3.78 -18.56 -11.10
CA LEU A 101 -2.36 -18.35 -11.33
C LEU A 101 -1.83 -18.98 -12.60
N ARG A 102 -2.59 -19.93 -13.23
CA ARG A 102 -2.29 -20.40 -14.59
C ARG A 102 -2.39 -19.31 -15.66
N LEU A 103 -3.04 -18.18 -15.36
CA LEU A 103 -3.02 -17.03 -16.26
C LEU A 103 -1.60 -16.49 -16.49
N MET A 104 -0.65 -16.80 -15.60
CA MET A 104 0.77 -16.44 -15.82
C MET A 104 1.32 -17.04 -17.11
N ASP A 105 0.87 -18.21 -17.52
CA ASP A 105 1.29 -18.87 -18.76
C ASP A 105 0.90 -18.07 -20.02
N GLN A 106 -0.09 -17.17 -19.88
CA GLN A 106 -0.58 -16.27 -20.93
C GLN A 106 -0.01 -14.86 -20.82
N TRP A 107 0.74 -14.56 -19.74
CA TRP A 107 1.28 -13.22 -19.52
C TRP A 107 2.48 -12.93 -20.43
N ASN A 108 2.18 -12.42 -21.61
CA ASN A 108 3.18 -12.01 -22.60
C ASN A 108 2.78 -10.71 -23.29
N PRO A 109 2.94 -9.55 -22.64
CA PRO A 109 2.52 -8.25 -23.18
C PRO A 109 3.51 -7.74 -24.26
N GLU A 110 3.53 -8.36 -25.44
CA GLU A 110 4.47 -8.05 -26.54
C GLU A 110 4.38 -6.59 -27.02
N LYS A 111 3.19 -5.98 -26.92
CA LYS A 111 2.95 -4.60 -27.36
C LYS A 111 3.29 -3.56 -26.28
N PHE A 112 3.67 -4.01 -25.08
CA PHE A 112 4.03 -3.12 -23.99
C PHE A 112 5.30 -2.33 -24.33
N ASN A 113 5.24 -1.02 -24.10
CA ASN A 113 6.38 -0.12 -24.24
C ASN A 113 6.33 0.98 -23.19
N ALA A 114 7.10 0.81 -22.14
CA ALA A 114 7.14 1.72 -21.00
C ALA A 114 7.49 3.16 -21.41
N LYS A 115 8.39 3.35 -22.38
CA LYS A 115 8.78 4.68 -22.86
C LYS A 115 7.64 5.41 -23.56
N VAL A 116 6.82 4.68 -24.32
CA VAL A 116 5.63 5.26 -24.98
C VAL A 116 4.63 5.71 -23.91
N TRP A 117 4.38 4.88 -22.91
CA TRP A 117 3.47 5.20 -21.80
C TRP A 117 3.94 6.44 -21.03
N ALA A 118 5.21 6.49 -20.67
CA ALA A 118 5.79 7.63 -19.94
C ALA A 118 5.70 8.94 -20.74
N LYS A 119 6.02 8.90 -22.04
CA LYS A 119 5.87 10.07 -22.93
C LYS A 119 4.43 10.55 -23.06
N MET A 120 3.47 9.62 -23.13
CA MET A 120 2.05 9.97 -23.15
C MET A 120 1.64 10.66 -21.84
N ALA A 121 1.99 10.09 -20.70
CA ALA A 121 1.73 10.68 -19.39
C ALA A 121 2.34 12.10 -19.27
N ARG A 122 3.56 12.28 -19.73
CA ARG A 122 4.20 13.60 -19.79
C ARG A 122 3.42 14.61 -20.61
N LYS A 123 2.95 14.20 -21.80
CA LYS A 123 2.12 15.06 -22.67
C LYS A 123 0.78 15.44 -22.02
N MET A 124 0.21 14.55 -21.20
CA MET A 124 -1.01 14.79 -20.42
C MET A 124 -0.78 15.71 -19.22
N GLY A 125 0.46 16.11 -18.92
CA GLY A 125 0.80 16.95 -17.76
C GLY A 125 0.88 16.20 -16.44
N VAL A 126 0.88 14.87 -16.45
CA VAL A 126 1.03 14.01 -15.27
C VAL A 126 2.36 14.27 -14.58
N LYS A 127 2.33 14.40 -13.26
CA LYS A 127 3.51 14.67 -12.43
C LYS A 127 3.97 13.43 -11.65
N TYR A 128 3.08 12.50 -11.39
CA TYR A 128 3.39 11.22 -10.77
C TYR A 128 2.53 10.11 -11.34
N VAL A 129 3.02 8.89 -11.27
CA VAL A 129 2.27 7.69 -11.65
C VAL A 129 2.20 6.74 -10.47
N LYS A 130 1.02 6.21 -10.17
CA LYS A 130 0.84 5.08 -9.25
C LYS A 130 0.71 3.79 -10.05
N ILE A 131 1.50 2.79 -9.71
CA ILE A 131 1.53 1.50 -10.42
C ILE A 131 1.20 0.39 -9.43
N THR A 132 0.25 -0.47 -9.77
CA THR A 132 -0.01 -1.69 -8.98
C THR A 132 1.19 -2.62 -9.08
N THR A 133 2.03 -2.63 -8.04
CA THR A 133 3.15 -3.59 -7.96
C THR A 133 2.62 -5.01 -7.75
N LYS A 134 1.64 -5.15 -6.85
CA LYS A 134 0.85 -6.35 -6.56
C LYS A 134 -0.56 -5.92 -6.16
N HIS A 135 -1.59 -6.44 -6.85
CA HIS A 135 -2.99 -6.30 -6.45
C HIS A 135 -3.42 -7.47 -5.53
N HIS A 136 -4.66 -7.50 -5.08
CA HIS A 136 -5.20 -8.54 -4.17
C HIS A 136 -5.03 -9.98 -4.67
N GLU A 137 -4.85 -10.19 -5.96
CA GLU A 137 -4.64 -11.50 -6.57
C GLU A 137 -3.25 -12.12 -6.27
N GLY A 138 -2.30 -11.32 -5.77
CA GLY A 138 -0.98 -11.78 -5.36
C GLY A 138 0.09 -11.80 -6.44
N PHE A 139 -0.24 -11.49 -7.71
CA PHE A 139 0.73 -11.47 -8.80
C PHE A 139 1.64 -10.24 -8.74
N CYS A 140 2.96 -10.47 -8.74
CA CYS A 140 3.97 -9.43 -8.63
C CYS A 140 4.45 -8.96 -10.02
N LEU A 141 4.34 -7.67 -10.32
CA LEU A 141 4.86 -7.07 -11.55
C LEU A 141 6.41 -6.89 -11.54
N TRP A 142 7.09 -7.37 -10.52
CA TRP A 142 8.55 -7.42 -10.40
C TRP A 142 9.01 -8.85 -10.12
N PRO A 143 10.26 -9.22 -10.41
CA PRO A 143 10.80 -10.56 -10.14
C PRO A 143 11.09 -10.73 -8.64
N SER A 144 10.04 -10.88 -7.84
CA SER A 144 10.15 -11.10 -6.40
C SER A 144 10.89 -12.40 -6.09
N LYS A 145 11.76 -12.37 -5.09
CA LYS A 145 12.45 -13.57 -4.56
C LYS A 145 11.60 -14.34 -3.54
N TYR A 146 10.51 -13.73 -3.09
CA TYR A 146 9.65 -14.24 -2.03
C TYR A 146 8.37 -14.88 -2.53
N SER A 147 8.08 -14.77 -3.83
CA SER A 147 6.88 -15.35 -4.46
C SER A 147 7.22 -16.03 -5.77
N ASN A 148 6.54 -17.15 -6.04
CA ASN A 148 6.55 -17.79 -7.36
C ASN A 148 5.54 -17.16 -8.33
N TYR A 149 4.66 -16.24 -7.85
CA TYR A 149 3.66 -15.56 -8.65
C TYR A 149 4.18 -14.20 -9.11
N THR A 150 5.09 -14.23 -10.07
CA THR A 150 5.84 -13.05 -10.49
C THR A 150 6.07 -13.06 -12.00
N VAL A 151 6.28 -11.88 -12.57
CA VAL A 151 6.63 -11.70 -14.00
C VAL A 151 7.82 -12.57 -14.43
N ALA A 152 8.75 -12.89 -13.54
CA ALA A 152 9.89 -13.76 -13.86
C ALA A 152 9.50 -15.19 -14.25
N GLN A 153 8.33 -15.64 -13.81
CA GLN A 153 7.79 -16.98 -14.08
C GLN A 153 6.81 -17.01 -15.27
N THR A 154 6.66 -15.90 -15.98
CA THR A 154 5.80 -15.76 -17.15
C THR A 154 6.59 -15.88 -18.47
N PRO A 155 5.96 -16.06 -19.62
CA PRO A 155 6.64 -15.99 -20.92
C PRO A 155 7.38 -14.68 -21.17
N TYR A 156 6.91 -13.56 -20.62
CA TYR A 156 7.55 -12.26 -20.75
C TYR A 156 8.91 -12.18 -20.02
N LYS A 157 9.05 -12.77 -18.85
CA LYS A 157 10.30 -12.92 -18.05
C LYS A 157 11.04 -11.64 -17.69
N LYS A 158 10.57 -10.45 -18.05
CA LYS A 158 11.23 -9.18 -17.79
C LYS A 158 10.64 -8.48 -16.57
N ASP A 159 11.44 -7.63 -15.97
CA ASP A 159 11.03 -6.76 -14.87
C ASP A 159 10.20 -5.58 -15.40
N ILE A 160 8.90 -5.81 -15.58
CA ILE A 160 7.96 -4.80 -16.07
C ILE A 160 7.93 -3.57 -15.17
N LEU A 161 7.98 -3.78 -13.85
CA LEU A 161 7.98 -2.68 -12.89
C LEU A 161 9.25 -1.83 -13.03
N GLY A 162 10.41 -2.47 -13.18
CA GLY A 162 11.68 -1.78 -13.43
C GLY A 162 11.70 -1.01 -14.74
N GLU A 163 11.11 -1.56 -15.82
CA GLU A 163 10.98 -0.84 -17.10
C GLU A 163 10.10 0.41 -16.94
N LEU A 164 9.00 0.32 -16.20
CA LEU A 164 8.11 1.45 -15.92
C LEU A 164 8.80 2.50 -15.05
N VAL A 165 9.42 2.08 -13.94
CA VAL A 165 10.15 2.99 -13.03
C VAL A 165 11.18 3.80 -13.81
N LYS A 166 12.01 3.12 -14.61
CA LYS A 166 13.02 3.81 -15.42
C LYS A 166 12.40 4.79 -16.41
N ALA A 167 11.41 4.35 -17.17
CA ALA A 167 10.81 5.17 -18.22
C ALA A 167 10.13 6.43 -17.68
N TYR A 168 9.40 6.32 -16.55
CA TYR A 168 8.75 7.48 -15.94
C TYR A 168 9.77 8.44 -15.31
N ASN A 169 10.81 7.91 -14.64
CA ASN A 169 11.90 8.75 -14.12
C ASN A 169 12.65 9.49 -15.23
N ASP A 170 12.90 8.85 -16.37
CA ASP A 170 13.55 9.47 -17.55
C ASP A 170 12.71 10.66 -18.10
N GLU A 171 11.39 10.65 -17.92
CA GLU A 171 10.48 11.75 -18.29
C GLU A 171 10.24 12.77 -17.16
N GLY A 172 10.92 12.60 -16.00
CA GLY A 172 10.79 13.47 -14.85
C GLY A 172 9.44 13.34 -14.12
N ILE A 173 8.81 12.17 -14.21
CA ILE A 173 7.55 11.81 -13.54
C ILE A 173 7.89 10.94 -12.33
N ASP A 174 7.40 11.32 -11.15
CA ASP A 174 7.58 10.55 -9.92
C ASP A 174 6.85 9.21 -10.01
N VAL A 175 7.49 8.16 -9.50
CA VAL A 175 6.86 6.83 -9.42
C VAL A 175 6.42 6.54 -8.00
N HIS A 176 5.18 6.13 -7.88
CA HIS A 176 4.50 5.72 -6.67
C HIS A 176 4.07 4.26 -6.80
N PHE A 177 4.19 3.48 -5.74
CA PHE A 177 3.82 2.08 -5.74
C PHE A 177 2.49 1.85 -5.02
N TYR A 178 1.49 1.34 -5.74
CA TYR A 178 0.36 0.69 -5.09
C TYR A 178 0.79 -0.70 -4.64
N PHE A 179 0.50 -1.04 -3.43
CA PHE A 179 0.75 -2.37 -2.86
C PHE A 179 -0.46 -2.85 -2.07
N SER A 180 -1.04 -3.97 -2.51
CA SER A 180 -2.07 -4.65 -1.72
C SER A 180 -1.43 -5.46 -0.61
N VAL A 181 -1.83 -5.17 0.64
CA VAL A 181 -1.50 -6.03 1.79
C VAL A 181 -2.32 -7.33 1.71
N MET A 182 -3.61 -7.24 1.38
CA MET A 182 -4.44 -8.41 1.11
C MET A 182 -3.85 -9.23 -0.03
N ASP A 183 -3.79 -10.56 0.15
CA ASP A 183 -3.29 -11.49 -0.86
C ASP A 183 -4.15 -12.75 -0.90
N TRP A 184 -5.02 -12.84 -1.91
CA TRP A 184 -5.96 -13.95 -2.09
C TRP A 184 -5.30 -15.27 -2.49
N SER A 185 -4.03 -15.24 -2.85
CA SER A 185 -3.27 -16.41 -3.31
C SER A 185 -2.28 -16.92 -2.29
N HIS A 186 -1.97 -16.15 -1.23
CA HIS A 186 -1.02 -16.56 -0.22
C HIS A 186 -1.67 -17.53 0.79
N PRO A 187 -1.10 -18.73 1.01
CA PRO A 187 -1.72 -19.75 1.86
C PRO A 187 -1.84 -19.36 3.34
N ASP A 188 -0.98 -18.47 3.82
CA ASP A 188 -0.97 -17.99 5.19
C ASP A 188 -1.78 -16.70 5.40
N TYR A 189 -2.39 -16.12 4.34
CA TYR A 189 -3.28 -14.99 4.51
C TYR A 189 -4.55 -15.39 5.29
N ARG A 190 -4.97 -14.54 6.20
CA ARG A 190 -6.19 -14.73 6.99
C ARG A 190 -7.04 -13.47 6.94
N TYR A 191 -8.32 -13.60 6.64
CA TYR A 191 -9.29 -12.49 6.72
C TYR A 191 -9.55 -12.07 8.17
N ASP A 192 -9.48 -13.07 9.08
CA ASP A 192 -9.59 -12.88 10.52
C ASP A 192 -8.70 -13.90 11.24
N ILE A 193 -8.31 -13.58 12.47
CA ILE A 193 -7.54 -14.47 13.34
C ILE A 193 -8.50 -15.03 14.40
N LYS A 194 -8.77 -16.34 14.32
CA LYS A 194 -9.74 -17.05 15.18
C LYS A 194 -9.12 -18.15 16.02
N SER A 195 -7.89 -18.53 15.73
CA SER A 195 -7.17 -19.61 16.41
C SER A 195 -5.70 -19.25 16.56
N LYS A 196 -4.99 -20.03 17.38
CA LYS A 196 -3.53 -19.94 17.50
C LYS A 196 -2.80 -20.26 16.20
N ASP A 197 -3.33 -21.21 15.44
CA ASP A 197 -2.77 -21.56 14.13
C ASP A 197 -2.93 -20.40 13.12
N ASP A 198 -4.05 -19.66 13.18
CA ASP A 198 -4.21 -18.47 12.37
C ASP A 198 -3.22 -17.37 12.74
N GLU A 199 -2.94 -17.18 14.05
CA GLU A 199 -1.90 -16.23 14.49
C GLU A 199 -0.53 -16.58 13.91
N VAL A 200 -0.14 -17.87 14.01
CA VAL A 200 1.15 -18.36 13.50
C VAL A 200 1.22 -18.22 11.97
N ALA A 201 0.17 -18.60 11.26
CA ALA A 201 0.11 -18.45 9.81
C ALA A 201 0.20 -16.96 9.40
N PHE A 202 -0.59 -16.11 10.04
CA PHE A 202 -0.62 -14.69 9.71
C PHE A 202 0.70 -13.98 10.06
N ALA A 203 1.39 -14.40 11.11
CA ALA A 203 2.74 -13.89 11.41
C ALA A 203 3.75 -14.19 10.28
N ARG A 204 3.72 -15.40 9.69
CA ARG A 204 4.54 -15.73 8.51
C ARG A 204 4.14 -14.89 7.30
N PHE A 205 2.85 -14.64 7.13
CA PHE A 205 2.36 -13.75 6.07
C PHE A 205 2.85 -12.30 6.23
N LEU A 206 2.87 -11.77 7.46
CA LEU A 206 3.40 -10.44 7.73
C LEU A 206 4.91 -10.36 7.45
N GLU A 207 5.67 -11.37 7.83
CA GLU A 207 7.10 -11.48 7.48
C GLU A 207 7.33 -11.54 5.97
N PHE A 208 6.53 -12.33 5.25
CA PHE A 208 6.54 -12.36 3.79
C PHE A 208 6.27 -10.96 3.21
N THR A 209 5.29 -10.25 3.74
CA THR A 209 4.94 -8.90 3.29
C THR A 209 6.07 -7.91 3.55
N ASP A 210 6.69 -7.94 4.73
CA ASP A 210 7.87 -7.12 5.05
C ASP A 210 9.01 -7.37 4.07
N ASN A 211 9.28 -8.62 3.74
CA ASN A 211 10.33 -9.00 2.80
C ASN A 211 10.04 -8.46 1.39
N GLN A 212 8.80 -8.52 0.91
CA GLN A 212 8.41 -7.92 -0.36
C GLN A 212 8.55 -6.39 -0.36
N LEU A 213 8.15 -5.71 0.73
CA LEU A 213 8.28 -4.26 0.86
C LEU A 213 9.74 -3.82 0.89
N LYS A 214 10.60 -4.52 1.64
CA LYS A 214 12.06 -4.30 1.64
C LYS A 214 12.65 -4.49 0.25
N GLU A 215 12.25 -5.54 -0.44
CA GLU A 215 12.71 -5.82 -1.80
C GLU A 215 12.32 -4.69 -2.77
N LEU A 216 11.08 -4.22 -2.74
CA LEU A 216 10.62 -3.09 -3.56
C LEU A 216 11.39 -1.81 -3.25
N ALA A 217 11.56 -1.47 -1.98
CA ALA A 217 12.27 -0.26 -1.55
C ALA A 217 13.75 -0.27 -1.96
N THR A 218 14.42 -1.42 -1.82
CA THR A 218 15.85 -1.55 -2.16
C THR A 218 16.10 -1.69 -3.65
N ARG A 219 15.19 -2.35 -4.37
CA ARG A 219 15.31 -2.56 -5.82
C ARG A 219 14.99 -1.29 -6.62
N TYR A 220 14.07 -0.47 -6.14
CA TYR A 220 13.60 0.75 -6.81
C TYR A 220 13.75 1.98 -5.91
N PRO A 221 14.96 2.41 -5.59
CA PRO A 221 15.21 3.45 -4.58
C PRO A 221 14.75 4.85 -4.99
N THR A 222 14.26 5.03 -6.21
CA THR A 222 13.72 6.29 -6.72
C THR A 222 12.23 6.47 -6.46
N VAL A 223 11.53 5.43 -5.95
CA VAL A 223 10.11 5.51 -5.60
C VAL A 223 9.88 6.58 -4.54
N LYS A 224 8.75 7.32 -4.65
CA LYS A 224 8.44 8.46 -3.80
C LYS A 224 7.27 8.24 -2.86
N ASP A 225 6.45 7.24 -3.12
CA ASP A 225 5.25 6.96 -2.35
C ASP A 225 4.92 5.47 -2.36
N PHE A 226 4.41 4.97 -1.23
CA PHE A 226 3.73 3.68 -1.15
C PHE A 226 2.26 3.90 -0.84
N TRP A 227 1.41 3.55 -1.79
CA TRP A 227 -0.02 3.58 -1.69
C TRP A 227 -0.55 2.20 -1.35
N PHE A 228 -0.85 1.99 -0.09
CA PHE A 228 -1.35 0.72 0.40
C PHE A 228 -2.85 0.58 0.19
N ASP A 229 -3.27 -0.67 0.02
CA ASP A 229 -4.65 -1.09 -0.05
C ASP A 229 -4.84 -2.48 0.59
N GLY A 230 -6.10 -2.96 0.71
CA GLY A 230 -6.36 -4.29 1.24
C GLY A 230 -6.09 -4.44 2.75
N THR A 231 -6.29 -3.38 3.53
CA THR A 231 -6.02 -3.36 4.98
C THR A 231 -7.27 -3.30 5.86
N TRP A 232 -8.43 -3.56 5.28
CA TRP A 232 -9.72 -3.49 6.00
C TRP A 232 -10.10 -4.75 6.76
N ASP A 233 -9.41 -5.88 6.56
CA ASP A 233 -9.73 -7.14 7.20
C ASP A 233 -9.42 -7.13 8.70
N ALA A 234 -10.15 -7.95 9.44
CA ALA A 234 -10.01 -8.04 10.89
C ALA A 234 -8.61 -8.46 11.33
N SER A 235 -7.94 -9.30 10.54
CA SER A 235 -6.56 -9.73 10.79
C SER A 235 -5.58 -8.56 10.84
N ILE A 236 -5.68 -7.63 9.87
CA ILE A 236 -4.83 -6.43 9.84
C ILE A 236 -5.18 -5.49 10.98
N LYS A 237 -6.48 -5.28 11.24
CA LYS A 237 -6.95 -4.42 12.35
C LYS A 237 -6.48 -4.93 13.72
N LYS A 238 -6.37 -6.24 13.90
CA LYS A 238 -5.81 -6.86 15.12
C LYS A 238 -4.29 -6.75 15.21
N ASN A 239 -3.62 -6.35 14.13
CA ASN A 239 -2.17 -6.18 14.04
C ASN A 239 -1.77 -4.74 13.72
N GLY A 240 -2.39 -3.75 14.38
CA GLY A 240 -2.06 -2.34 14.22
C GLY A 240 -0.58 -2.03 14.39
N TRP A 241 0.08 -2.71 15.33
CA TRP A 241 1.52 -2.64 15.54
C TRP A 241 2.34 -2.90 14.27
N TRP A 242 1.93 -3.89 13.45
CA TRP A 242 2.62 -4.20 12.20
C TRP A 242 2.47 -3.06 11.19
N THR A 243 1.31 -2.43 11.13
CA THR A 243 1.09 -1.31 10.21
C THR A 243 2.00 -0.11 10.54
N ALA A 244 2.27 0.12 11.82
CA ALA A 244 3.24 1.11 12.27
C ALA A 244 4.68 0.70 11.93
N HIS A 245 5.01 -0.58 12.15
CA HIS A 245 6.30 -1.15 11.80
C HIS A 245 6.59 -1.03 10.30
N ALA A 246 5.64 -1.39 9.44
CA ALA A 246 5.80 -1.31 7.99
C ALA A 246 6.03 0.13 7.50
N GLU A 247 5.31 1.10 8.06
CA GLU A 247 5.55 2.52 7.77
C GLU A 247 6.96 2.94 8.19
N GLN A 248 7.37 2.62 9.42
CA GLN A 248 8.69 2.96 9.93
C GLN A 248 9.80 2.36 9.08
N MET A 249 9.69 1.06 8.78
CA MET A 249 10.66 0.31 7.97
C MET A 249 10.85 0.96 6.59
N LEU A 250 9.76 1.33 5.91
CA LEU A 250 9.86 1.98 4.60
C LEU A 250 10.49 3.36 4.68
N LYS A 251 10.21 4.12 5.71
CA LYS A 251 10.80 5.46 5.91
C LYS A 251 12.28 5.41 6.29
N ASP A 252 12.71 4.34 6.96
CA ASP A 252 14.13 4.09 7.24
C ASP A 252 14.89 3.71 5.97
N LEU A 253 14.28 2.89 5.10
CA LEU A 253 14.88 2.47 3.83
C LEU A 253 14.88 3.59 2.77
N LEU A 254 13.85 4.42 2.76
CA LEU A 254 13.62 5.48 1.78
C LEU A 254 13.26 6.80 2.50
N PRO A 255 14.25 7.52 3.01
CA PRO A 255 14.01 8.80 3.69
C PRO A 255 13.23 9.77 2.80
N GLY A 256 12.14 10.30 3.33
CA GLY A 256 11.24 11.20 2.60
C GLY A 256 10.09 10.50 1.84
N VAL A 257 10.07 9.17 1.75
CA VAL A 257 8.93 8.45 1.15
C VAL A 257 7.63 8.83 1.85
N THR A 258 6.55 8.95 1.08
CA THR A 258 5.21 9.17 1.61
C THR A 258 4.42 7.87 1.70
N ILE A 259 3.55 7.77 2.69
CA ILE A 259 2.72 6.58 2.97
C ILE A 259 1.28 7.07 3.15
N ASN A 260 0.35 6.47 2.42
CA ASN A 260 -1.06 6.81 2.56
C ASN A 260 -1.67 6.28 3.86
N SER A 261 -2.77 6.89 4.29
CA SER A 261 -3.49 6.51 5.51
C SER A 261 -4.10 5.09 5.46
N ARG A 262 -4.26 4.51 4.28
CA ARG A 262 -4.87 3.17 4.13
C ARG A 262 -4.04 2.06 4.74
N LEU A 263 -2.70 2.20 4.83
CA LEU A 263 -1.86 1.22 5.51
C LEU A 263 -2.30 1.02 6.96
N ARG A 264 -2.65 2.12 7.63
CA ARG A 264 -2.61 2.22 9.07
C ARG A 264 -3.88 1.75 9.77
N ALA A 265 -3.65 1.04 10.88
CA ALA A 265 -4.63 0.81 11.94
C ALA A 265 -3.97 1.10 13.30
N ASP A 266 -4.75 1.61 14.26
CA ASP A 266 -4.34 1.76 15.65
C ASP A 266 -4.59 0.46 16.45
N ASP A 267 -4.19 0.46 17.72
CA ASP A 267 -4.35 -0.69 18.62
C ASP A 267 -5.84 -1.05 18.91
N TYR A 268 -6.77 -0.17 18.54
CA TYR A 268 -8.21 -0.38 18.64
C TYR A 268 -8.86 -0.77 17.30
N GLY A 269 -8.04 -0.97 16.24
CA GLY A 269 -8.51 -1.30 14.91
C GLY A 269 -9.15 -0.16 14.14
N LYS A 270 -8.98 1.09 14.58
CA LYS A 270 -9.36 2.27 13.81
C LYS A 270 -8.42 2.44 12.65
N ARG A 271 -8.95 2.81 11.49
CA ARG A 271 -8.18 2.97 10.26
C ARG A 271 -8.19 4.42 9.80
N HIS A 272 -7.15 4.81 9.06
CA HIS A 272 -6.91 6.16 8.55
C HIS A 272 -6.69 7.21 9.64
N PHE A 273 -7.56 7.25 10.61
CA PHE A 273 -7.47 8.14 11.78
C PHE A 273 -7.45 7.27 13.04
N ASP A 274 -6.61 7.66 14.00
CA ASP A 274 -6.55 7.00 15.30
C ASP A 274 -7.81 7.26 16.14
N SER A 275 -7.86 6.69 17.32
CA SER A 275 -8.99 6.85 18.25
C SER A 275 -9.18 8.29 18.75
N ASN A 276 -8.18 9.14 18.61
CA ASN A 276 -8.22 10.58 18.93
C ASN A 276 -8.58 11.44 17.70
N GLY A 277 -8.76 10.83 16.53
CA GLY A 277 -9.08 11.53 15.29
C GLY A 277 -7.89 12.16 14.59
N HIS A 278 -6.65 11.72 14.90
CA HIS A 278 -5.45 12.17 14.22
C HIS A 278 -5.14 11.28 13.02
N LEU A 279 -4.68 11.89 11.93
CA LEU A 279 -4.32 11.16 10.73
C LEU A 279 -3.11 10.25 11.00
N MET A 280 -3.23 8.99 10.58
CA MET A 280 -2.13 8.04 10.53
C MET A 280 -1.62 7.94 9.09
N GLY A 281 -0.30 7.84 8.91
CA GLY A 281 0.34 7.99 7.61
C GLY A 281 0.58 9.47 7.28
N ASP A 282 0.88 9.78 6.03
CA ASP A 282 1.29 11.14 5.62
C ASP A 282 0.15 11.95 4.99
N TYR A 283 -0.83 11.29 4.40
CA TYR A 283 -1.99 11.93 3.78
C TYR A 283 -3.22 11.01 3.80
N GLU A 284 -4.39 11.63 3.85
CA GLU A 284 -5.68 10.93 3.77
C GLU A 284 -5.94 10.43 2.36
N SER A 285 -6.30 9.16 2.20
CA SER A 285 -6.58 8.52 0.91
C SER A 285 -7.95 7.81 0.88
N GLY A 286 -8.88 8.22 1.71
CA GLY A 286 -10.25 7.68 1.75
C GLY A 286 -11.19 8.23 0.68
N TYR A 287 -10.75 9.20 -0.11
CA TYR A 287 -11.55 9.79 -1.19
C TYR A 287 -11.41 8.98 -2.47
N GLU A 288 -12.25 7.96 -2.61
CA GLU A 288 -12.27 7.08 -3.77
C GLU A 288 -13.52 7.32 -4.60
N ARG A 289 -13.32 7.59 -5.90
CA ARG A 289 -14.39 7.94 -6.87
C ARG A 289 -15.28 9.10 -6.43
N ARG A 290 -14.76 9.93 -5.57
CA ARG A 290 -15.40 11.17 -5.12
C ARG A 290 -14.34 12.19 -4.71
N LEU A 291 -14.66 13.45 -4.81
CA LEU A 291 -13.90 14.52 -4.18
C LEU A 291 -14.39 14.75 -2.74
N PRO A 292 -13.54 15.27 -1.85
CA PRO A 292 -14.00 15.74 -0.56
C PRO A 292 -14.98 16.91 -0.73
N ASP A 293 -16.00 16.96 0.13
CA ASP A 293 -16.87 18.11 0.22
C ASP A 293 -16.21 19.15 1.15
N PRO A 294 -15.80 20.32 0.66
CA PRO A 294 -15.07 21.29 1.49
C PRO A 294 -15.87 21.86 2.66
N VAL A 295 -17.20 21.71 2.62
CA VAL A 295 -18.10 22.15 3.70
C VAL A 295 -18.30 21.05 4.75
N LYS A 296 -18.45 19.79 4.30
CA LYS A 296 -18.76 18.65 5.18
C LYS A 296 -17.51 17.90 5.64
N ASP A 297 -16.53 17.78 4.77
CA ASP A 297 -15.27 17.08 5.06
C ASP A 297 -14.23 18.05 5.64
N LEU A 298 -14.46 18.58 6.82
CA LEU A 298 -13.56 19.56 7.48
C LEU A 298 -12.10 19.08 7.62
N LYS A 299 -11.87 17.78 7.50
CA LYS A 299 -10.53 17.17 7.54
C LYS A 299 -9.61 17.65 6.41
N VAL A 300 -10.17 18.06 5.24
CA VAL A 300 -9.39 18.54 4.09
C VAL A 300 -8.63 19.84 4.37
N THR A 301 -9.05 20.60 5.35
CA THR A 301 -8.35 21.82 5.77
C THR A 301 -7.20 21.54 6.75
N ARG A 302 -7.26 20.39 7.45
CA ARG A 302 -6.31 20.03 8.51
C ARG A 302 -5.21 19.09 8.02
N TRP A 303 -5.52 18.23 7.05
CA TRP A 303 -4.65 17.14 6.60
C TRP A 303 -4.38 17.23 5.11
N ASP A 304 -3.21 16.77 4.69
CA ASP A 304 -2.97 16.49 3.28
C ASP A 304 -3.86 15.33 2.85
N TRP A 305 -4.32 15.35 1.61
CA TRP A 305 -5.22 14.34 1.08
C TRP A 305 -5.00 14.08 -0.41
N GLU A 306 -5.47 12.94 -0.85
CA GLU A 306 -5.54 12.56 -2.26
C GLU A 306 -6.92 11.96 -2.55
N ALA A 307 -7.49 12.32 -3.70
CA ALA A 307 -8.66 11.65 -4.26
C ALA A 307 -8.24 10.83 -5.47
N CYS A 308 -8.63 9.55 -5.51
CA CYS A 308 -8.41 8.69 -6.66
C CYS A 308 -9.72 8.44 -7.41
N MET A 309 -9.66 8.59 -8.75
CA MET A 309 -10.80 8.53 -9.65
C MET A 309 -10.55 7.51 -10.74
N THR A 310 -11.59 6.80 -11.15
CA THR A 310 -11.57 5.97 -12.35
C THR A 310 -11.87 6.82 -13.58
N LEU A 311 -11.20 6.56 -14.70
CA LEU A 311 -11.58 7.15 -15.98
C LEU A 311 -12.86 6.50 -16.53
N PRO A 312 -12.98 5.16 -16.59
CA PRO A 312 -14.27 4.50 -16.79
C PRO A 312 -15.12 4.61 -15.52
N GLU A 313 -16.41 4.36 -15.63
CA GLU A 313 -17.31 4.57 -14.50
C GLU A 313 -16.97 3.73 -13.26
N ASN A 314 -16.64 2.44 -13.42
CA ASN A 314 -16.42 1.53 -12.29
C ASN A 314 -15.18 0.63 -12.44
N GLN A 315 -14.27 0.95 -13.37
CA GLN A 315 -13.11 0.12 -13.68
C GLN A 315 -11.82 0.83 -13.33
N TRP A 316 -10.98 0.22 -12.50
CA TRP A 316 -9.61 0.69 -12.28
C TRP A 316 -8.67 0.14 -13.36
N GLY A 317 -8.85 -1.13 -13.76
CA GLY A 317 -8.11 -1.80 -14.81
C GLY A 317 -8.94 -1.98 -16.09
N TYR A 318 -8.39 -2.78 -17.01
CA TYR A 318 -9.03 -3.12 -18.28
C TYR A 318 -10.24 -4.05 -18.08
N HIS A 319 -11.34 -3.77 -18.78
CA HIS A 319 -12.51 -4.64 -18.86
C HIS A 319 -12.88 -4.87 -20.32
N LYS A 320 -13.26 -6.12 -20.70
CA LYS A 320 -13.63 -6.47 -22.08
C LYS A 320 -14.94 -5.84 -22.53
N ASP A 321 -15.89 -5.68 -21.61
CA ASP A 321 -17.14 -5.02 -21.92
C ASP A 321 -16.88 -3.53 -22.16
N TRP A 322 -17.06 -3.11 -23.40
CA TRP A 322 -16.81 -1.74 -23.81
C TRP A 322 -17.68 -0.73 -23.04
N SER A 323 -18.92 -1.08 -22.73
CA SER A 323 -19.82 -0.21 -21.97
C SER A 323 -19.29 0.11 -20.56
N LEU A 324 -18.52 -0.82 -19.98
CA LEU A 324 -17.86 -0.68 -18.68
C LEU A 324 -16.45 -0.07 -18.76
N SER A 325 -15.88 -0.05 -19.95
CA SER A 325 -14.55 0.53 -20.22
C SER A 325 -14.62 1.93 -20.85
N TYR A 326 -15.83 2.42 -21.11
CA TYR A 326 -16.02 3.75 -21.68
C TYR A 326 -15.40 4.83 -20.78
N VAL A 327 -14.55 5.63 -21.38
CA VAL A 327 -13.90 6.75 -20.70
C VAL A 327 -14.81 7.97 -20.80
N LYS A 328 -15.18 8.52 -19.64
CA LYS A 328 -15.97 9.75 -19.58
C LYS A 328 -15.26 10.90 -20.28
N THR A 329 -16.05 11.75 -20.90
CA THR A 329 -15.51 12.99 -21.45
C THR A 329 -15.11 13.95 -20.31
N PRO A 330 -14.26 14.96 -20.60
CA PRO A 330 -13.91 15.97 -19.59
C PRO A 330 -15.10 16.76 -19.02
N LEU A 331 -16.26 16.72 -19.70
CA LEU A 331 -17.48 17.40 -19.25
C LEU A 331 -18.36 16.50 -18.36
N GLU A 332 -18.25 15.20 -18.48
CA GLU A 332 -18.93 14.21 -17.63
C GLU A 332 -18.16 13.99 -16.32
#